data_ab887e36e497901c07c8f769be713275
#
_entry.id   ab887e36e497901c07c8f769be713275
#
_cell.length_a   1.000
_cell.length_b   1.000
_cell.length_c   1.000
_cell.angle_alpha   90.00
_cell.angle_beta   90.00
_cell.angle_gamma   90.00
#
_symmetry.space_group_name_H-M   'P 1'
#
loop_
_entity.id
_entity.type
_entity.pdbx_description
1 polymer ?
#
loop_
_entity_poly.entity_id
_entity_poly.type
_entity_poly.pdbx_seq_one_letter_code
_entity_poly.pdbx_strand_id
1 'polypeptide(L)'
;AGPYDRIGLHRYRASGPSVATLLYLPGTNMNGAAALTEEKYNLWLYLAARGIEVYALDYRTHSVPPDASPDQLKALKDWTSAVFVADIAAAADFARQTGGHDKLFVAGFSRGAFLAYAFANTAPDRVAGLVVLDGPFKALSAGAFDRAPSLADLEASGTWASDVGGSKGWEARQALMQAVIADPDAPAADPQFKSIGDQLAHVLQTAWLPGGLANPEGGMSRPAVLARLLKDYDRWYPAVQDVDGKTIASSANAPETDLDDLWGKFQTPILLFASTGMGGDWVINAVHSAVHSGSGDVTLNVLERYGHLDVLVGEQAAAEVFEPTAAWIKARAP
;
A
#
# COMPACT_ATOMS: atom_id res chain seq x y z
N ALA A 1 -12.58 23.25 -1.13
CA ALA A 1 -11.84 22.19 -1.79
C ALA A 1 -10.56 22.79 -2.37
N GLY A 2 -9.44 22.16 -2.17
CA GLY A 2 -8.15 22.55 -2.72
C GLY A 2 -7.99 22.14 -4.19
N PRO A 3 -6.91 22.55 -4.86
CA PRO A 3 -6.71 22.30 -6.29
C PRO A 3 -6.55 20.80 -6.61
N TYR A 4 -6.19 19.99 -5.64
CA TYR A 4 -5.92 18.56 -5.79
C TYR A 4 -6.85 17.67 -4.96
N ASP A 5 -7.94 18.22 -4.36
CA ASP A 5 -8.88 17.51 -3.51
C ASP A 5 -9.83 16.63 -4.35
N ARG A 6 -9.27 15.63 -4.99
CA ARG A 6 -10.01 14.63 -5.80
C ARG A 6 -9.33 13.28 -5.70
N ILE A 7 -10.15 12.22 -5.78
CA ILE A 7 -9.75 10.83 -5.84
C ILE A 7 -10.23 10.22 -7.16
N GLY A 8 -9.58 9.15 -7.59
CA GLY A 8 -9.98 8.32 -8.72
C GLY A 8 -10.34 6.91 -8.27
N LEU A 9 -11.18 6.23 -9.06
CA LEU A 9 -11.48 4.82 -8.86
C LEU A 9 -11.41 4.08 -10.19
N HIS A 10 -10.57 3.06 -10.24
CA HIS A 10 -10.47 2.12 -11.35
C HIS A 10 -11.30 0.88 -11.04
N ARG A 11 -12.27 0.58 -11.90
CA ARG A 11 -13.14 -0.57 -11.74
C ARG A 11 -12.68 -1.73 -12.61
N TYR A 12 -12.39 -2.86 -11.99
CA TYR A 12 -12.01 -4.11 -12.65
C TYR A 12 -13.05 -5.18 -12.36
N ARG A 13 -13.67 -5.73 -13.42
CA ARG A 13 -14.65 -6.80 -13.28
C ARG A 13 -14.66 -7.73 -14.48
N ALA A 14 -15.05 -8.99 -14.28
CA ALA A 14 -15.39 -9.90 -15.35
C ALA A 14 -16.80 -9.57 -15.95
N SER A 15 -17.09 -10.18 -17.08
CA SER A 15 -18.47 -10.21 -17.61
C SER A 15 -19.34 -11.08 -16.70
N GLY A 16 -20.43 -10.53 -16.17
CA GLY A 16 -21.37 -11.26 -15.32
C GLY A 16 -21.47 -10.69 -13.91
N PRO A 17 -22.33 -11.27 -13.04
CA PRO A 17 -22.49 -10.84 -11.67
C PRO A 17 -21.24 -11.14 -10.85
N SER A 18 -20.85 -10.21 -9.98
CA SER A 18 -19.77 -10.41 -9.01
C SER A 18 -20.29 -11.13 -7.76
N VAL A 19 -19.44 -11.97 -7.17
CA VAL A 19 -19.74 -12.65 -5.90
C VAL A 19 -19.38 -11.80 -4.68
N ALA A 20 -18.51 -10.81 -4.86
CA ALA A 20 -18.09 -9.87 -3.84
C ALA A 20 -17.55 -8.59 -4.47
N THR A 21 -17.54 -7.51 -3.70
CA THR A 21 -16.86 -6.25 -4.02
C THR A 21 -15.67 -6.04 -3.11
N LEU A 22 -14.53 -5.65 -3.69
CA LEU A 22 -13.31 -5.32 -2.98
C LEU A 22 -12.87 -3.89 -3.31
N LEU A 23 -12.57 -3.10 -2.28
CA LEU A 23 -11.88 -1.82 -2.40
C LEU A 23 -10.38 -2.05 -2.13
N TYR A 24 -9.52 -1.73 -3.11
CA TYR A 24 -8.07 -1.83 -2.97
C TYR A 24 -7.45 -0.47 -2.66
N LEU A 25 -6.66 -0.44 -1.60
CA LEU A 25 -5.94 0.73 -1.10
C LEU A 25 -4.45 0.58 -1.39
N PRO A 26 -3.88 1.39 -2.30
CA PRO A 26 -2.46 1.31 -2.67
C PRO A 26 -1.52 1.70 -1.52
N GLY A 27 -0.23 1.32 -1.65
CA GLY A 27 0.84 1.77 -0.77
C GLY A 27 1.24 3.23 -1.02
N THR A 28 2.25 3.69 -0.26
CA THR A 28 2.84 5.03 -0.41
C THR A 28 3.29 5.26 -1.87
N ASN A 29 2.93 6.40 -2.44
CA ASN A 29 3.21 6.79 -3.83
C ASN A 29 2.60 5.88 -4.92
N MET A 30 1.81 4.89 -4.56
CA MET A 30 1.10 4.04 -5.51
C MET A 30 -0.30 4.58 -5.81
N ASN A 31 -0.87 4.12 -6.91
CA ASN A 31 -2.22 4.47 -7.36
C ASN A 31 -3.00 3.22 -7.82
N GLY A 32 -4.26 3.39 -8.19
CA GLY A 32 -5.16 2.33 -8.61
C GLY A 32 -5.05 1.94 -10.09
N ALA A 33 -4.22 2.61 -10.88
CA ALA A 33 -4.02 2.27 -12.28
C ALA A 33 -3.25 0.94 -12.43
N ALA A 34 -3.69 0.09 -13.37
CA ALA A 34 -3.03 -1.18 -13.63
C ALA A 34 -1.75 -0.99 -14.46
N ALA A 35 -0.63 -0.75 -13.77
CA ALA A 35 0.69 -0.69 -14.39
C ALA A 35 1.09 -1.98 -15.10
N LEU A 36 0.60 -3.13 -14.59
CA LEU A 36 0.90 -4.46 -15.08
C LEU A 36 -0.39 -5.09 -15.62
N THR A 37 -0.37 -5.50 -16.88
CA THR A 37 -1.54 -6.05 -17.57
C THR A 37 -1.58 -7.58 -17.57
N GLU A 38 -0.54 -8.22 -17.08
CA GLU A 38 -0.48 -9.67 -16.91
C GLU A 38 -1.14 -10.08 -15.59
N GLU A 39 -2.16 -10.93 -15.64
CA GLU A 39 -2.94 -11.37 -14.46
C GLU A 39 -2.07 -11.90 -13.32
N LYS A 40 -0.99 -12.62 -13.63
CA LYS A 40 -0.09 -13.19 -12.61
C LYS A 40 0.69 -12.13 -11.79
N TYR A 41 0.76 -10.89 -12.27
CA TYR A 41 1.42 -9.77 -11.60
C TYR A 41 0.44 -8.67 -11.20
N ASN A 42 -0.87 -8.92 -11.32
CA ASN A 42 -1.89 -7.92 -11.03
C ASN A 42 -3.04 -8.53 -10.25
N LEU A 43 -3.05 -8.31 -8.95
CA LEU A 43 -4.09 -8.80 -8.04
C LEU A 43 -5.50 -8.40 -8.50
N TRP A 44 -5.68 -7.19 -9.02
CA TRP A 44 -7.00 -6.71 -9.42
C TRP A 44 -7.56 -7.48 -10.61
N LEU A 45 -6.73 -7.72 -11.63
CA LEU A 45 -7.12 -8.52 -12.79
C LEU A 45 -7.35 -9.97 -12.39
N TYR A 46 -6.50 -10.51 -11.50
CA TYR A 46 -6.62 -11.87 -10.99
C TYR A 46 -7.94 -12.10 -10.27
N LEU A 47 -8.33 -11.18 -9.38
CA LEU A 47 -9.58 -11.25 -8.62
C LEU A 47 -10.80 -11.02 -9.52
N ALA A 48 -10.72 -10.06 -10.43
CA ALA A 48 -11.78 -9.78 -11.39
C ALA A 48 -12.11 -10.99 -12.28
N ALA A 49 -11.08 -11.68 -12.79
CA ALA A 49 -11.26 -12.91 -13.57
C ALA A 49 -11.95 -14.04 -12.77
N ARG A 50 -11.91 -13.95 -11.43
CA ARG A 50 -12.55 -14.93 -10.53
C ARG A 50 -13.89 -14.48 -9.96
N GLY A 51 -14.47 -13.41 -10.53
CA GLY A 51 -15.79 -12.90 -10.17
C GLY A 51 -15.82 -12.01 -8.93
N ILE A 52 -14.68 -11.51 -8.47
CA ILE A 52 -14.59 -10.49 -7.42
C ILE A 52 -14.40 -9.15 -8.10
N GLU A 53 -15.35 -8.25 -7.94
CA GLU A 53 -15.28 -6.92 -8.52
C GLU A 53 -14.35 -6.05 -7.68
N VAL A 54 -13.35 -5.43 -8.32
CA VAL A 54 -12.33 -4.63 -7.64
C VAL A 54 -12.45 -3.17 -8.02
N TYR A 55 -12.44 -2.31 -7.00
CA TYR A 55 -12.29 -0.87 -7.12
C TYR A 55 -10.92 -0.49 -6.55
N ALA A 56 -9.98 -0.10 -7.40
CA ALA A 56 -8.65 0.33 -6.99
C ALA A 56 -8.61 1.86 -6.90
N LEU A 57 -8.18 2.37 -5.75
CA LEU A 57 -8.24 3.80 -5.41
C LEU A 57 -6.99 4.55 -5.92
N ASP A 58 -7.20 5.68 -6.59
CA ASP A 58 -6.21 6.74 -6.67
C ASP A 58 -6.43 7.69 -5.50
N TYR A 59 -5.46 7.79 -4.62
CA TYR A 59 -5.48 8.83 -3.59
C TYR A 59 -5.37 10.23 -4.24
N ARG A 60 -5.71 11.26 -3.48
CA ARG A 60 -5.56 12.66 -3.91
C ARG A 60 -4.13 13.01 -4.35
N THR A 61 -3.10 12.27 -3.89
CA THR A 61 -1.70 12.39 -4.33
C THR A 61 -1.53 12.21 -5.83
N HIS A 62 -2.34 11.35 -6.46
CA HIS A 62 -2.32 11.13 -7.91
C HIS A 62 -2.70 12.38 -8.74
N SER A 63 -3.38 13.33 -8.11
CA SER A 63 -3.75 14.60 -8.74
C SER A 63 -2.66 15.68 -8.66
N VAL A 64 -1.59 15.45 -7.89
CA VAL A 64 -0.49 16.40 -7.72
C VAL A 64 0.49 16.27 -8.89
N PRO A 65 0.69 17.33 -9.70
CA PRO A 65 1.63 17.26 -10.80
C PRO A 65 3.05 16.89 -10.34
N PRO A 66 3.78 16.06 -11.09
CA PRO A 66 5.16 15.72 -10.73
C PRO A 66 6.09 16.94 -10.66
N ASP A 67 5.79 18.01 -11.39
CA ASP A 67 6.52 19.29 -11.43
C ASP A 67 5.92 20.37 -10.50
N ALA A 68 5.05 19.96 -9.54
CA ALA A 68 4.45 20.88 -8.59
C ALA A 68 5.50 21.71 -7.85
N SER A 69 5.29 23.02 -7.80
CA SER A 69 6.18 23.96 -7.09
C SER A 69 6.06 23.79 -5.56
N PRO A 70 7.06 24.24 -4.78
CA PRO A 70 6.98 24.23 -3.32
C PRO A 70 5.72 24.90 -2.76
N ASP A 71 5.24 25.98 -3.41
CA ASP A 71 4.01 26.66 -2.98
C ASP A 71 2.76 25.79 -3.23
N GLN A 72 2.72 25.05 -4.32
CA GLN A 72 1.63 24.12 -4.61
C GLN A 72 1.65 22.93 -3.64
N LEU A 73 2.83 22.46 -3.25
CA LEU A 73 3.00 21.35 -2.31
C LEU A 73 2.59 21.71 -0.87
N LYS A 74 2.44 23.00 -0.53
CA LYS A 74 1.86 23.43 0.76
C LYS A 74 0.43 22.91 0.97
N ALA A 75 -0.31 22.59 -0.08
CA ALA A 75 -1.64 21.99 0.01
C ALA A 75 -1.62 20.62 0.73
N LEU A 76 -0.47 19.92 0.74
CA LEU A 76 -0.33 18.60 1.35
C LEU A 76 -0.21 18.65 2.88
N LYS A 77 -0.02 19.84 3.48
CA LYS A 77 0.15 19.97 4.93
C LYS A 77 -1.06 19.48 5.72
N ASP A 78 -2.27 19.64 5.17
CA ASP A 78 -3.52 19.27 5.81
C ASP A 78 -4.02 17.87 5.39
N TRP A 79 -3.23 17.11 4.61
CA TRP A 79 -3.61 15.78 4.12
C TRP A 79 -3.23 14.69 5.12
N THR A 80 -3.87 14.76 6.28
CA THR A 80 -3.72 13.79 7.38
C THR A 80 -4.31 12.44 7.03
N SER A 81 -4.03 11.43 7.85
CA SER A 81 -4.64 10.10 7.71
C SER A 81 -6.16 10.16 7.83
N ALA A 82 -6.72 11.05 8.64
CA ALA A 82 -8.16 11.25 8.74
C ALA A 82 -8.78 11.74 7.41
N VAL A 83 -8.10 12.61 6.69
CA VAL A 83 -8.52 13.06 5.36
C VAL A 83 -8.53 11.91 4.35
N PHE A 84 -7.50 11.05 4.36
CA PHE A 84 -7.46 9.88 3.50
C PHE A 84 -8.53 8.85 3.87
N VAL A 85 -8.82 8.65 5.15
CA VAL A 85 -9.92 7.77 5.58
C VAL A 85 -11.28 8.31 5.15
N ALA A 86 -11.49 9.63 5.16
CA ALA A 86 -12.71 10.23 4.62
C ALA A 86 -12.84 10.02 3.09
N ASP A 87 -11.75 10.14 2.35
CA ASP A 87 -11.71 9.81 0.91
C ASP A 87 -12.04 8.33 0.66
N ILE A 88 -11.45 7.43 1.47
CA ILE A 88 -11.74 6.00 1.40
C ILE A 88 -13.22 5.72 1.70
N ALA A 89 -13.82 6.41 2.65
CA ALA A 89 -15.24 6.29 2.95
C ALA A 89 -16.12 6.66 1.75
N ALA A 90 -15.80 7.75 1.06
CA ALA A 90 -16.50 8.17 -0.17
C ALA A 90 -16.33 7.14 -1.31
N ALA A 91 -15.11 6.62 -1.50
CA ALA A 91 -14.82 5.55 -2.46
C ALA A 91 -15.58 4.25 -2.14
N ALA A 92 -15.64 3.88 -0.86
CA ALA A 92 -16.36 2.70 -0.37
C ALA A 92 -17.88 2.83 -0.61
N ASP A 93 -18.46 4.00 -0.37
CA ASP A 93 -19.88 4.24 -0.64
C ASP A 93 -20.19 4.10 -2.13
N PHE A 94 -19.36 4.66 -3.01
CA PHE A 94 -19.50 4.50 -4.44
C PHE A 94 -19.36 3.03 -4.88
N ALA A 95 -18.35 2.32 -4.38
CA ALA A 95 -18.11 0.91 -4.71
C ALA A 95 -19.27 0.01 -4.26
N ARG A 96 -19.84 0.24 -3.06
CA ARG A 96 -21.00 -0.50 -2.54
C ARG A 96 -22.23 -0.26 -3.41
N GLN A 97 -22.56 0.99 -3.70
CA GLN A 97 -23.71 1.34 -4.53
C GLN A 97 -23.61 0.77 -5.95
N THR A 98 -22.42 0.81 -6.54
CA THR A 98 -22.18 0.36 -7.91
C THR A 98 -22.02 -1.15 -8.00
N GLY A 99 -21.38 -1.79 -7.03
CA GLY A 99 -21.13 -3.23 -6.95
C GLY A 99 -22.34 -4.04 -6.45
N GLY A 100 -23.30 -3.38 -5.80
CA GLY A 100 -24.54 -4.02 -5.33
C GLY A 100 -24.38 -4.91 -4.09
N HIS A 101 -23.32 -4.71 -3.30
CA HIS A 101 -23.08 -5.44 -2.05
C HIS A 101 -23.18 -4.48 -0.85
N ASP A 102 -23.87 -4.88 0.21
CA ASP A 102 -24.06 -4.04 1.42
C ASP A 102 -22.75 -3.78 2.17
N LYS A 103 -21.86 -4.77 2.18
CA LYS A 103 -20.52 -4.66 2.74
C LYS A 103 -19.49 -5.00 1.65
N LEU A 104 -18.31 -4.42 1.75
CA LEU A 104 -17.20 -4.71 0.86
C LEU A 104 -16.00 -5.27 1.61
N PHE A 105 -15.19 -6.05 0.92
CA PHE A 105 -13.84 -6.36 1.39
C PHE A 105 -12.93 -5.16 1.15
N VAL A 106 -11.98 -4.93 2.04
CA VAL A 106 -10.95 -3.90 1.88
C VAL A 106 -9.60 -4.57 1.86
N ALA A 107 -8.87 -4.41 0.76
CA ALA A 107 -7.49 -4.84 0.67
C ALA A 107 -6.58 -3.63 0.74
N GLY A 108 -5.54 -3.67 1.55
CA GLY A 108 -4.56 -2.60 1.62
C GLY A 108 -3.14 -3.14 1.55
N PHE A 109 -2.28 -2.49 0.77
CA PHE A 109 -0.86 -2.80 0.66
C PHE A 109 -0.03 -1.73 1.37
N SER A 110 0.94 -2.14 2.24
CA SER A 110 1.86 -1.18 2.86
C SER A 110 1.11 -0.07 3.64
N ARG A 111 1.27 1.19 3.26
CA ARG A 111 0.47 2.31 3.80
C ARG A 111 -1.03 2.10 3.60
N GLY A 112 -1.44 1.47 2.50
CA GLY A 112 -2.84 1.09 2.27
C GLY A 112 -3.36 0.09 3.29
N ALA A 113 -2.52 -0.80 3.82
CA ALA A 113 -2.89 -1.71 4.91
C ALA A 113 -3.17 -0.94 6.21
N PHE A 114 -2.30 0.02 6.55
CA PHE A 114 -2.53 0.95 7.66
C PHE A 114 -3.88 1.68 7.51
N LEU A 115 -4.15 2.25 6.33
CA LEU A 115 -5.40 2.95 6.04
C LEU A 115 -6.61 2.01 6.03
N ALA A 116 -6.46 0.75 5.64
CA ALA A 116 -7.52 -0.26 5.69
C ALA A 116 -7.93 -0.56 7.13
N TYR A 117 -6.97 -0.71 8.04
CA TYR A 117 -7.27 -0.82 9.47
C TYR A 117 -7.96 0.43 10.00
N ALA A 118 -7.44 1.62 9.69
CA ALA A 118 -8.03 2.89 10.13
C ALA A 118 -9.47 3.04 9.62
N PHE A 119 -9.74 2.73 8.35
CA PHE A 119 -11.08 2.76 7.80
C PHE A 119 -12.01 1.75 8.48
N ALA A 120 -11.57 0.51 8.71
CA ALA A 120 -12.38 -0.50 9.40
C ALA A 120 -12.66 -0.12 10.88
N ASN A 121 -11.76 0.61 11.53
CA ASN A 121 -12.00 1.15 12.86
C ASN A 121 -13.10 2.24 12.86
N THR A 122 -13.17 3.07 11.81
CA THR A 122 -14.16 4.16 11.74
C THR A 122 -15.49 3.72 11.13
N ALA A 123 -15.51 2.66 10.31
CA ALA A 123 -16.69 2.22 9.57
C ALA A 123 -16.85 0.68 9.53
N PRO A 124 -16.87 -0.02 10.70
CA PRO A 124 -16.86 -1.49 10.75
C PRO A 124 -18.08 -2.12 10.06
N ASP A 125 -19.22 -1.46 10.07
CA ASP A 125 -20.45 -1.96 9.45
C ASP A 125 -20.41 -1.98 7.91
N ARG A 126 -19.44 -1.30 7.31
CA ARG A 126 -19.23 -1.26 5.85
C ARG A 126 -18.26 -2.34 5.35
N VAL A 127 -17.52 -2.98 6.26
CA VAL A 127 -16.41 -3.89 5.92
C VAL A 127 -16.81 -5.33 6.21
N ALA A 128 -16.76 -6.18 5.17
CA ALA A 128 -16.99 -7.63 5.25
C ALA A 128 -15.73 -8.38 5.73
N GLY A 129 -14.55 -7.87 5.41
CA GLY A 129 -13.26 -8.41 5.80
C GLY A 129 -12.10 -7.56 5.32
N LEU A 130 -10.96 -7.66 6.00
CA LEU A 130 -9.71 -7.00 5.65
C LEU A 130 -8.73 -7.99 5.01
N VAL A 131 -8.12 -7.59 3.91
CA VAL A 131 -6.95 -8.25 3.30
C VAL A 131 -5.75 -7.33 3.50
N VAL A 132 -4.86 -7.71 4.41
CA VAL A 132 -3.68 -6.94 4.79
C VAL A 132 -2.48 -7.46 4.02
N LEU A 133 -2.01 -6.68 3.06
CA LEU A 133 -0.87 -7.01 2.22
C LEU A 133 0.36 -6.26 2.73
N ASP A 134 1.12 -6.95 3.55
CA ASP A 134 2.43 -6.53 4.04
C ASP A 134 2.48 -5.13 4.67
N GLY A 135 1.66 -4.89 5.70
CA GLY A 135 1.64 -3.62 6.42
C GLY A 135 1.11 -3.72 7.85
N PRO A 136 1.85 -3.21 8.85
CA PRO A 136 1.37 -3.10 10.22
C PRO A 136 0.45 -1.90 10.42
N PHE A 137 -0.35 -1.96 11.48
CA PHE A 137 -1.12 -0.85 12.02
C PHE A 137 -0.55 -0.38 13.36
N LYS A 138 -0.17 -1.32 14.22
CA LYS A 138 0.42 -1.11 15.54
C LYS A 138 1.82 -1.71 15.59
N ALA A 139 2.68 -1.14 16.41
CA ALA A 139 4.00 -1.67 16.68
C ALA A 139 4.07 -2.20 18.12
N LEU A 140 4.50 -3.47 18.26
CA LEU A 140 4.55 -4.15 19.55
C LEU A 140 5.48 -3.43 20.57
N SER A 141 6.58 -2.88 20.08
CA SER A 141 7.63 -2.27 20.92
C SER A 141 7.73 -0.75 20.80
N ALA A 142 6.79 -0.10 20.10
CA ALA A 142 6.84 1.35 19.98
C ALA A 142 6.53 1.99 21.34
N GLY A 143 7.46 2.80 21.84
CA GLY A 143 7.23 3.69 22.98
C GLY A 143 6.28 4.83 22.58
N ALA A 144 5.80 5.57 23.59
CA ALA A 144 4.99 6.76 23.32
C ALA A 144 5.70 7.71 22.35
N PHE A 145 5.00 8.11 21.29
CA PHE A 145 5.50 9.03 20.27
C PHE A 145 4.92 10.41 20.52
N ASP A 146 5.80 11.36 20.83
CA ASP A 146 5.41 12.77 20.87
C ASP A 146 5.45 13.33 19.44
N ARG A 147 4.29 13.66 18.90
CA ARG A 147 4.14 14.18 17.53
C ARG A 147 4.51 15.65 17.40
N ALA A 148 4.50 16.42 18.51
CA ALA A 148 4.65 17.86 18.48
C ALA A 148 5.99 18.33 17.89
N PRO A 149 7.17 17.76 18.24
CA PRO A 149 8.43 18.11 17.60
C PRO A 149 8.42 17.88 16.09
N SER A 150 7.89 16.71 15.64
CA SER A 150 7.86 16.38 14.20
C SER A 150 6.96 17.34 13.42
N LEU A 151 5.81 17.74 13.96
CA LEU A 151 4.95 18.74 13.32
C LEU A 151 5.60 20.12 13.30
N ALA A 152 6.33 20.50 14.38
CA ALA A 152 7.07 21.75 14.42
C ALA A 152 8.22 21.80 13.38
N ASP A 153 8.90 20.68 13.15
CA ASP A 153 9.93 20.54 12.12
C ASP A 153 9.35 20.66 10.70
N LEU A 154 8.18 20.06 10.44
CA LEU A 154 7.48 20.23 9.15
C LEU A 154 7.07 21.69 8.92
N GLU A 155 6.54 22.36 9.95
CA GLU A 155 6.16 23.78 9.86
C GLU A 155 7.39 24.67 9.63
N ALA A 156 8.46 24.44 10.37
CA ALA A 156 9.70 25.23 10.28
C ALA A 156 10.41 25.05 8.94
N SER A 157 10.43 23.82 8.39
CA SER A 157 11.06 23.53 7.11
C SER A 157 10.18 23.87 5.91
N GLY A 158 8.86 23.91 6.08
CA GLY A 158 7.89 24.01 4.99
C GLY A 158 7.87 22.78 4.05
N THR A 159 8.46 21.64 4.48
CA THR A 159 8.59 20.42 3.67
C THR A 159 7.40 19.50 3.93
N TRP A 160 6.27 19.79 3.28
CA TRP A 160 5.00 19.07 3.46
C TRP A 160 4.83 17.83 2.58
N ALA A 161 5.74 17.63 1.62
CA ALA A 161 5.71 16.49 0.71
C ALA A 161 7.06 15.78 0.70
N SER A 162 7.03 14.45 0.75
CA SER A 162 8.17 13.61 0.42
C SER A 162 8.22 13.34 -1.08
N ASP A 163 9.43 13.31 -1.65
CA ASP A 163 9.71 13.03 -3.06
C ASP A 163 10.23 11.59 -3.20
N VAL A 164 9.50 10.74 -3.92
CA VAL A 164 9.93 9.35 -4.17
C VAL A 164 11.18 9.25 -5.04
N GLY A 165 11.55 10.33 -5.74
CA GLY A 165 12.83 10.44 -6.47
C GLY A 165 14.06 10.50 -5.56
N GLY A 166 13.86 10.88 -4.29
CA GLY A 166 14.94 10.98 -3.30
C GLY A 166 16.07 11.90 -3.74
N SER A 167 17.28 11.64 -3.26
CA SER A 167 18.47 12.47 -3.54
C SER A 167 18.93 12.45 -5.01
N LYS A 168 18.56 11.42 -5.78
CA LYS A 168 18.88 11.31 -7.21
C LYS A 168 17.92 12.08 -8.11
N GLY A 169 16.77 12.45 -7.59
CA GLY A 169 15.73 13.20 -8.30
C GLY A 169 14.79 12.30 -9.12
N TRP A 170 13.62 12.87 -9.37
CA TRP A 170 12.52 12.20 -10.08
C TRP A 170 12.88 11.78 -11.50
N GLU A 171 13.50 12.67 -12.29
CA GLU A 171 13.85 12.43 -13.68
C GLU A 171 14.85 11.27 -13.82
N ALA A 172 15.87 11.23 -12.96
CA ALA A 172 16.86 10.14 -12.96
C ALA A 172 16.21 8.81 -12.58
N ARG A 173 15.29 8.81 -11.61
CA ARG A 173 14.50 7.62 -11.26
C ARG A 173 13.66 7.14 -12.43
N GLN A 174 12.91 8.04 -13.10
CA GLN A 174 12.07 7.68 -14.24
C GLN A 174 12.92 7.16 -15.43
N ALA A 175 14.06 7.77 -15.70
CA ALA A 175 14.98 7.33 -16.75
C ALA A 175 15.53 5.91 -16.48
N LEU A 176 15.91 5.62 -15.22
CA LEU A 176 16.36 4.26 -14.83
C LEU A 176 15.25 3.23 -15.03
N MET A 177 14.03 3.51 -14.55
CA MET A 177 12.91 2.58 -14.72
C MET A 177 12.62 2.33 -16.20
N GLN A 178 12.60 3.38 -17.02
CA GLN A 178 12.39 3.26 -18.45
C GLN A 178 13.49 2.44 -19.15
N ALA A 179 14.75 2.63 -18.77
CA ALA A 179 15.87 1.87 -19.32
C ALA A 179 15.77 0.37 -18.95
N VAL A 180 15.48 0.04 -17.69
CA VAL A 180 15.32 -1.36 -17.25
C VAL A 180 14.10 -2.03 -17.90
N ILE A 181 13.02 -1.29 -18.14
CA ILE A 181 11.86 -1.81 -18.89
C ILE A 181 12.22 -2.15 -20.33
N ALA A 182 13.04 -1.32 -20.98
CA ALA A 182 13.44 -1.50 -22.36
C ALA A 182 14.43 -2.65 -22.53
N ASP A 183 15.45 -2.73 -21.69
CA ASP A 183 16.49 -3.77 -21.73
C ASP A 183 17.14 -3.93 -20.35
N PRO A 184 16.68 -4.85 -19.49
CA PRO A 184 17.26 -5.06 -18.17
C PRO A 184 18.71 -5.59 -18.22
N ASP A 185 19.13 -6.18 -19.34
CA ASP A 185 20.47 -6.73 -19.54
C ASP A 185 21.47 -5.69 -20.08
N ALA A 186 21.01 -4.47 -20.39
CA ALA A 186 21.90 -3.38 -20.83
C ALA A 186 22.99 -3.12 -19.79
N PRO A 187 24.25 -2.82 -20.22
CA PRO A 187 25.37 -2.58 -19.32
C PRO A 187 25.06 -1.46 -18.31
N ALA A 188 25.36 -1.68 -17.04
CA ALA A 188 25.31 -0.64 -16.04
C ALA A 188 26.46 0.37 -16.19
N ALA A 189 26.20 1.65 -15.88
CA ALA A 189 27.27 2.65 -15.83
C ALA A 189 28.23 2.43 -14.64
N ASP A 190 27.73 1.85 -13.54
CA ASP A 190 28.51 1.45 -12.38
C ASP A 190 29.11 0.04 -12.65
N PRO A 191 30.46 -0.08 -12.71
CA PRO A 191 31.13 -1.33 -13.07
C PRO A 191 30.98 -2.47 -12.05
N GLN A 192 30.45 -2.19 -10.85
CA GLN A 192 30.15 -3.24 -9.87
C GLN A 192 28.95 -4.10 -10.28
N PHE A 193 28.09 -3.61 -11.19
CA PHE A 193 26.93 -4.34 -11.69
C PHE A 193 27.13 -4.75 -13.15
N LYS A 194 26.68 -5.95 -13.51
CA LYS A 194 26.75 -6.45 -14.89
C LYS A 194 25.76 -5.74 -15.79
N SER A 195 24.57 -5.43 -15.25
CA SER A 195 23.49 -4.80 -15.99
C SER A 195 22.75 -3.76 -15.14
N ILE A 196 21.95 -2.92 -15.82
CA ILE A 196 21.06 -1.97 -15.12
C ILE A 196 19.94 -2.69 -14.36
N GLY A 197 19.54 -3.88 -14.79
CA GLY A 197 18.63 -4.76 -14.06
C GLY A 197 19.24 -5.26 -12.75
N ASP A 198 20.51 -5.71 -12.75
CA ASP A 198 21.25 -6.10 -11.54
C ASP A 198 21.39 -4.90 -10.59
N GLN A 199 21.70 -3.72 -11.12
CA GLN A 199 21.79 -2.50 -10.33
C GLN A 199 20.46 -2.14 -9.65
N LEU A 200 19.35 -2.21 -10.38
CA LEU A 200 18.03 -1.99 -9.80
C LEU A 200 17.69 -3.05 -8.75
N ALA A 201 17.98 -4.32 -9.04
CA ALA A 201 17.77 -5.44 -8.11
C ALA A 201 18.47 -5.20 -6.78
N HIS A 202 19.75 -4.85 -6.85
CA HIS A 202 20.57 -4.56 -5.66
C HIS A 202 20.01 -3.37 -4.86
N VAL A 203 19.65 -2.28 -5.52
CA VAL A 203 19.06 -1.10 -4.84
C VAL A 203 17.78 -1.47 -4.12
N LEU A 204 16.89 -2.23 -4.76
CA LEU A 204 15.62 -2.62 -4.16
C LEU A 204 15.79 -3.59 -3.00
N GLN A 205 16.81 -4.43 -3.04
CA GLN A 205 17.09 -5.39 -1.97
C GLN A 205 17.78 -4.76 -0.77
N THR A 206 18.56 -3.68 -0.96
CA THR A 206 19.41 -3.11 0.10
C THR A 206 18.91 -1.77 0.64
N ALA A 207 18.02 -1.07 -0.08
CA ALA A 207 17.77 0.35 0.17
C ALA A 207 16.92 0.67 1.40
N TRP A 208 16.18 -0.30 1.96
CA TRP A 208 15.18 0.03 2.96
C TRP A 208 15.39 -0.59 4.34
N LEU A 209 15.77 -1.82 4.42
CA LEU A 209 16.03 -2.58 5.66
C LEU A 209 16.83 -3.83 5.29
N PRO A 210 17.38 -4.58 6.24
CA PRO A 210 17.96 -5.89 5.95
C PRO A 210 16.89 -6.79 5.30
N GLY A 211 16.91 -6.94 3.97
CA GLY A 211 15.96 -7.70 3.19
C GLY A 211 15.23 -6.91 2.11
N GLY A 212 15.14 -5.59 2.25
CA GLY A 212 14.79 -4.66 1.19
C GLY A 212 13.35 -4.61 0.72
N LEU A 213 13.14 -3.71 -0.24
CA LEU A 213 11.85 -3.43 -0.86
C LEU A 213 11.36 -4.57 -1.76
N ALA A 214 12.28 -5.35 -2.33
CA ALA A 214 12.01 -6.54 -3.13
C ALA A 214 13.22 -7.49 -3.05
N ASN A 215 13.05 -8.77 -3.44
CA ASN A 215 14.10 -9.78 -3.44
C ASN A 215 14.33 -10.39 -4.84
N PRO A 216 14.69 -9.58 -5.86
CA PRO A 216 14.95 -10.08 -7.19
C PRO A 216 16.25 -10.89 -7.28
N GLU A 217 17.28 -10.60 -6.49
CA GLU A 217 18.52 -11.41 -6.42
C GLU A 217 18.24 -12.81 -5.89
N GLY A 218 17.26 -12.95 -4.99
CA GLY A 218 16.75 -14.24 -4.52
C GLY A 218 15.77 -14.93 -5.49
N GLY A 219 15.50 -14.34 -6.66
CA GLY A 219 14.60 -14.89 -7.68
C GLY A 219 13.11 -14.74 -7.38
N MET A 220 12.75 -13.87 -6.43
CA MET A 220 11.34 -13.68 -6.06
C MET A 220 10.58 -12.83 -7.08
N SER A 221 11.24 -11.87 -7.72
CA SER A 221 10.64 -11.00 -8.74
C SER A 221 11.67 -10.63 -9.82
N ARG A 222 11.17 -10.10 -10.95
CA ARG A 222 12.01 -9.69 -12.08
C ARG A 222 12.25 -8.18 -12.08
N PRO A 223 13.49 -7.71 -12.31
CA PRO A 223 13.78 -6.29 -12.36
C PRO A 223 12.89 -5.50 -13.33
N ALA A 224 12.60 -6.04 -14.52
CA ALA A 224 11.72 -5.39 -15.50
C ALA A 224 10.27 -5.26 -15.04
N VAL A 225 9.76 -6.23 -14.28
CA VAL A 225 8.40 -6.18 -13.69
C VAL A 225 8.35 -5.13 -12.58
N LEU A 226 9.35 -5.13 -11.68
CA LEU A 226 9.51 -4.13 -10.64
C LEU A 226 9.64 -2.72 -11.23
N ALA A 227 10.43 -2.55 -12.30
CA ALA A 227 10.60 -1.26 -12.96
C ALA A 227 9.27 -0.73 -13.53
N ARG A 228 8.42 -1.59 -14.13
CA ARG A 228 7.07 -1.20 -14.60
C ARG A 228 6.20 -0.72 -13.46
N LEU A 229 6.16 -1.47 -12.34
CA LEU A 229 5.40 -1.07 -11.16
C LEU A 229 5.88 0.27 -10.61
N LEU A 230 7.20 0.41 -10.43
CA LEU A 230 7.81 1.60 -9.81
C LEU A 230 7.75 2.85 -10.69
N LYS A 231 7.69 2.68 -12.02
CA LYS A 231 7.60 3.81 -12.96
C LYS A 231 6.31 4.59 -12.82
N ASP A 232 5.21 3.90 -12.46
CA ASP A 232 3.88 4.49 -12.36
C ASP A 232 3.56 5.05 -10.96
N TYR A 233 4.58 5.16 -10.08
CA TYR A 233 4.42 5.81 -8.78
C TYR A 233 4.15 7.29 -8.93
N ASP A 234 3.28 7.83 -8.06
CA ASP A 234 3.10 9.25 -7.87
C ASP A 234 4.35 9.85 -7.21
N ARG A 235 4.79 11.02 -7.65
CA ARG A 235 6.02 11.63 -7.13
C ARG A 235 5.91 12.02 -5.67
N TRP A 236 4.78 12.64 -5.29
CA TRP A 236 4.63 13.32 -4.02
C TRP A 236 3.76 12.53 -3.04
N TYR A 237 4.17 12.54 -1.77
CA TYR A 237 3.37 11.96 -0.70
C TYR A 237 3.37 12.89 0.53
N PRO A 238 2.23 13.07 1.28
CA PRO A 238 2.17 13.99 2.40
C PRO A 238 3.07 13.54 3.56
N ALA A 239 4.00 14.41 3.99
CA ALA A 239 4.91 14.11 5.09
C ALA A 239 4.18 13.95 6.44
N VAL A 240 3.05 14.62 6.63
CA VAL A 240 2.20 14.49 7.83
C VAL A 240 1.69 13.06 8.04
N GLN A 241 1.55 12.27 6.99
CA GLN A 241 1.15 10.86 7.08
C GLN A 241 2.15 9.99 7.86
N ASP A 242 3.45 10.33 7.83
CA ASP A 242 4.45 9.60 8.61
C ASP A 242 4.34 9.93 10.10
N VAL A 243 3.97 11.17 10.42
CA VAL A 243 3.69 11.60 11.80
C VAL A 243 2.47 10.86 12.33
N ASP A 244 1.37 10.83 11.56
CA ASP A 244 0.15 10.11 11.93
C ASP A 244 0.41 8.61 12.09
N GLY A 245 1.15 8.00 11.17
CA GLY A 245 1.49 6.58 11.24
C GLY A 245 2.26 6.23 12.50
N LYS A 246 3.26 7.03 12.89
CA LYS A 246 4.00 6.86 14.15
C LYS A 246 3.12 7.07 15.38
N THR A 247 2.25 8.08 15.35
CA THR A 247 1.30 8.37 16.44
C THR A 247 0.40 7.17 16.71
N ILE A 248 -0.24 6.63 15.66
CA ILE A 248 -1.15 5.50 15.79
C ILE A 248 -0.39 4.21 16.15
N ALA A 249 0.78 3.97 15.57
CA ALA A 249 1.55 2.76 15.85
C ALA A 249 2.08 2.69 17.28
N SER A 250 2.30 3.83 17.95
CA SER A 250 2.98 3.93 19.24
C SER A 250 2.10 3.68 20.46
N SER A 251 0.79 3.61 20.32
CA SER A 251 -0.12 3.37 21.44
C SER A 251 -1.26 2.42 21.05
N ALA A 252 -1.92 1.82 22.04
CA ALA A 252 -3.07 0.96 21.80
C ALA A 252 -4.23 1.75 21.16
N ASN A 253 -4.52 2.92 21.75
CA ASN A 253 -5.47 3.90 21.20
C ASN A 253 -4.83 5.27 21.33
N ALA A 254 -4.54 5.91 20.22
CA ALA A 254 -3.88 7.21 20.19
C ALA A 254 -4.89 8.32 20.52
N PRO A 255 -4.68 9.09 21.59
CA PRO A 255 -5.68 10.08 22.08
C PRO A 255 -5.87 11.27 21.11
N GLU A 256 -4.97 11.41 20.13
CA GLU A 256 -5.01 12.49 19.13
C GLU A 256 -5.88 12.17 17.91
N THR A 257 -6.46 10.97 17.84
CA THR A 257 -7.23 10.52 16.67
C THR A 257 -8.26 9.46 17.09
N ASP A 258 -9.34 9.35 16.30
CA ASP A 258 -10.36 8.31 16.41
C ASP A 258 -10.13 7.14 15.44
N LEU A 259 -9.04 7.18 14.65
CA LEU A 259 -8.76 6.21 13.59
C LEU A 259 -8.44 4.81 14.13
N ASP A 260 -8.18 4.67 15.42
CA ASP A 260 -7.79 3.43 16.08
C ASP A 260 -8.60 3.08 17.33
N ASP A 261 -9.68 3.83 17.62
CA ASP A 261 -10.50 3.68 18.85
C ASP A 261 -11.12 2.29 19.03
N LEU A 262 -11.40 1.60 17.94
CA LEU A 262 -11.95 0.24 17.95
C LEU A 262 -10.87 -0.84 17.87
N TRP A 263 -9.58 -0.50 17.72
CA TRP A 263 -8.54 -1.51 17.74
C TRP A 263 -8.53 -2.24 19.10
N GLY A 264 -8.43 -3.56 19.04
CA GLY A 264 -8.61 -4.43 20.19
C GLY A 264 -10.08 -4.85 20.45
N LYS A 265 -11.05 -4.29 19.71
CA LYS A 265 -12.48 -4.56 19.89
C LYS A 265 -13.22 -4.87 18.60
N PHE A 266 -12.62 -4.63 17.44
CA PHE A 266 -13.35 -4.81 16.20
C PHE A 266 -13.40 -6.27 15.75
N GLN A 267 -14.51 -6.65 15.09
CA GLN A 267 -14.84 -8.04 14.81
C GLN A 267 -14.67 -8.43 13.34
N THR A 268 -14.15 -7.51 12.53
CA THR A 268 -13.96 -7.75 11.09
C THR A 268 -12.96 -8.88 10.86
N PRO A 269 -13.26 -9.90 10.03
CA PRO A 269 -12.31 -10.94 9.65
C PRO A 269 -11.06 -10.35 8.98
N ILE A 270 -9.89 -10.95 9.24
CA ILE A 270 -8.60 -10.47 8.71
C ILE A 270 -7.87 -11.60 8.00
N LEU A 271 -7.42 -11.35 6.78
CA LEU A 271 -6.41 -12.12 6.06
C LEU A 271 -5.13 -11.30 6.00
N LEU A 272 -4.07 -11.78 6.62
CA LEU A 272 -2.75 -11.13 6.64
C LEU A 272 -1.75 -11.88 5.79
N PHE A 273 -0.99 -11.16 4.99
CA PHE A 273 0.29 -11.58 4.39
C PHE A 273 1.39 -10.68 4.92
N ALA A 274 2.48 -11.27 5.43
CA ALA A 274 3.64 -10.56 5.95
C ALA A 274 4.93 -11.13 5.36
N SER A 275 5.76 -10.28 4.74
CA SER A 275 6.99 -10.67 4.07
C SER A 275 8.18 -10.68 5.03
N THR A 276 8.98 -11.77 5.04
CA THR A 276 10.14 -11.87 5.92
C THR A 276 11.31 -10.99 5.46
N GLY A 277 11.35 -10.62 4.19
CA GLY A 277 12.39 -9.75 3.65
C GLY A 277 12.36 -8.31 4.19
N MET A 278 11.25 -7.89 4.80
CA MET A 278 11.17 -6.60 5.50
C MET A 278 11.79 -6.63 6.90
N GLY A 279 12.27 -7.80 7.35
CA GLY A 279 12.85 -7.99 8.67
C GLY A 279 11.85 -8.44 9.73
N GLY A 280 12.40 -8.97 10.85
CA GLY A 280 11.60 -9.60 11.90
C GLY A 280 10.62 -8.64 12.57
N ASP A 281 11.02 -7.41 12.85
CA ASP A 281 10.15 -6.40 13.48
C ASP A 281 8.95 -6.06 12.63
N TRP A 282 9.09 -6.05 11.29
CA TRP A 282 7.98 -5.81 10.38
C TRP A 282 6.94 -6.92 10.47
N VAL A 283 7.38 -8.18 10.39
CA VAL A 283 6.50 -9.36 10.54
C VAL A 283 5.82 -9.36 11.90
N ILE A 284 6.59 -9.14 12.98
CA ILE A 284 6.07 -9.10 14.35
C ILE A 284 4.99 -8.03 14.49
N ASN A 285 5.22 -6.82 13.97
CA ASN A 285 4.26 -5.72 14.06
C ASN A 285 3.00 -5.98 13.21
N ALA A 286 3.16 -6.58 12.02
CA ALA A 286 2.03 -6.96 11.17
C ALA A 286 1.15 -8.03 11.84
N VAL A 287 1.77 -9.08 12.40
CA VAL A 287 1.09 -10.13 13.14
C VAL A 287 0.44 -9.57 14.41
N HIS A 288 1.16 -8.74 15.19
CA HIS A 288 0.63 -8.07 16.38
C HIS A 288 -0.63 -7.26 16.05
N SER A 289 -0.58 -6.48 14.96
CA SER A 289 -1.72 -5.67 14.52
C SER A 289 -2.95 -6.52 14.22
N ALA A 290 -2.80 -7.68 13.61
CA ALA A 290 -3.90 -8.56 13.27
C ALA A 290 -4.46 -9.30 14.50
N VAL A 291 -3.59 -9.95 15.29
CA VAL A 291 -4.03 -10.81 16.41
C VAL A 291 -4.57 -10.04 17.61
N HIS A 292 -4.16 -8.78 17.78
CA HIS A 292 -4.65 -7.91 18.87
C HIS A 292 -5.70 -6.90 18.41
N SER A 293 -6.18 -7.01 17.17
CA SER A 293 -7.25 -6.15 16.65
C SER A 293 -8.59 -6.32 17.38
N GLY A 294 -8.83 -7.48 17.96
CA GLY A 294 -10.11 -7.92 18.54
C GLY A 294 -10.87 -8.90 17.64
N SER A 295 -10.42 -9.10 16.39
CA SER A 295 -11.04 -10.07 15.48
C SER A 295 -10.89 -11.50 16.00
N GLY A 296 -11.99 -12.25 16.01
CA GLY A 296 -11.99 -13.69 16.27
C GLY A 296 -11.70 -14.55 15.04
N ASP A 297 -11.58 -13.96 13.85
CA ASP A 297 -11.30 -14.64 12.57
C ASP A 297 -10.07 -14.01 11.90
N VAL A 298 -8.88 -14.52 12.25
CA VAL A 298 -7.61 -14.05 11.72
C VAL A 298 -6.88 -15.19 11.02
N THR A 299 -6.62 -15.02 9.72
CA THR A 299 -5.80 -15.91 8.91
C THR A 299 -4.45 -15.26 8.65
N LEU A 300 -3.36 -15.93 9.04
CA LEU A 300 -2.00 -15.42 8.94
C LEU A 300 -1.19 -16.20 7.89
N ASN A 301 -0.54 -15.47 6.99
CA ASN A 301 0.41 -16.02 6.02
C ASN A 301 1.73 -15.26 6.15
N VAL A 302 2.79 -15.94 6.57
CA VAL A 302 4.15 -15.41 6.58
C VAL A 302 4.85 -15.90 5.33
N LEU A 303 5.23 -14.96 4.47
CA LEU A 303 5.82 -15.22 3.16
C LEU A 303 7.34 -15.21 3.28
N GLU A 304 7.93 -16.39 3.30
CA GLU A 304 9.38 -16.55 3.39
C GLU A 304 10.07 -16.03 2.13
N ARG A 305 11.19 -15.31 2.30
CA ARG A 305 12.04 -14.74 1.25
C ARG A 305 11.38 -13.62 0.42
N TYR A 306 10.10 -13.32 0.60
CA TYR A 306 9.47 -12.18 -0.04
C TYR A 306 10.02 -10.86 0.49
N GLY A 307 10.38 -9.93 -0.39
CA GLY A 307 10.46 -8.51 -0.07
C GLY A 307 9.09 -7.86 -0.12
N HIS A 308 9.02 -6.59 0.21
CA HIS A 308 7.76 -5.85 0.32
C HIS A 308 6.92 -5.86 -0.97
N LEU A 309 7.53 -5.51 -2.10
CA LEU A 309 6.84 -5.46 -3.40
C LEU A 309 6.56 -6.86 -3.98
N ASP A 310 7.32 -7.88 -3.55
CA ASP A 310 7.14 -9.24 -4.06
C ASP A 310 5.75 -9.79 -3.74
N VAL A 311 5.09 -9.29 -2.70
CA VAL A 311 3.69 -9.62 -2.36
C VAL A 311 2.73 -9.27 -3.51
N LEU A 312 3.06 -8.26 -4.31
CA LEU A 312 2.25 -7.82 -5.46
C LEU A 312 2.75 -8.38 -6.79
N VAL A 313 4.07 -8.52 -6.96
CA VAL A 313 4.68 -8.78 -8.28
C VAL A 313 5.68 -9.93 -8.28
N GLY A 314 5.71 -10.72 -7.21
CA GLY A 314 6.54 -11.92 -7.13
C GLY A 314 6.13 -12.98 -8.15
N GLU A 315 7.08 -13.78 -8.62
CA GLU A 315 6.83 -14.88 -9.57
C GLU A 315 5.80 -15.91 -9.02
N GLN A 316 5.72 -16.03 -7.70
CA GLN A 316 4.78 -16.92 -7.01
C GLN A 316 3.59 -16.18 -6.39
N ALA A 317 3.50 -14.84 -6.51
CA ALA A 317 2.46 -14.04 -5.87
C ALA A 317 1.04 -14.48 -6.28
N ALA A 318 0.84 -14.89 -7.53
CA ALA A 318 -0.44 -15.41 -7.99
C ALA A 318 -0.89 -16.67 -7.23
N ALA A 319 0.04 -17.57 -6.90
CA ALA A 319 -0.26 -18.82 -6.18
C ALA A 319 -0.30 -18.62 -4.65
N GLU A 320 0.61 -17.81 -4.10
CA GLU A 320 0.84 -17.71 -2.66
C GLU A 320 0.09 -16.54 -2.00
N VAL A 321 -0.35 -15.55 -2.80
CA VAL A 321 -1.07 -14.36 -2.30
C VAL A 321 -2.43 -14.22 -2.98
N PHE A 322 -2.52 -14.22 -4.32
CA PHE A 322 -3.75 -13.88 -5.03
C PHE A 322 -4.80 -14.97 -4.94
N GLU A 323 -4.41 -16.24 -5.15
CA GLU A 323 -5.34 -17.38 -5.03
C GLU A 323 -5.86 -17.54 -3.58
N PRO A 324 -5.03 -17.53 -2.53
CA PRO A 324 -5.53 -17.53 -1.15
C PRO A 324 -6.45 -16.35 -0.85
N THR A 325 -6.16 -15.15 -1.39
CA THR A 325 -7.04 -13.98 -1.26
C THR A 325 -8.40 -14.23 -1.90
N ALA A 326 -8.43 -14.74 -3.14
CA ALA A 326 -9.66 -15.03 -3.84
C ALA A 326 -10.50 -16.09 -3.12
N ALA A 327 -9.87 -17.16 -2.66
CA ALA A 327 -10.52 -18.24 -1.91
C ALA A 327 -11.08 -17.74 -0.58
N TRP A 328 -10.31 -16.94 0.17
CA TRP A 328 -10.71 -16.39 1.47
C TRP A 328 -11.91 -15.43 1.33
N ILE A 329 -11.91 -14.56 0.31
CA ILE A 329 -13.03 -13.65 0.01
C ILE A 329 -14.28 -14.45 -0.33
N LYS A 330 -14.19 -15.43 -1.26
CA LYS A 330 -15.32 -16.26 -1.68
C LYS A 330 -15.96 -17.06 -0.54
N ALA A 331 -15.14 -17.54 0.40
CA ALA A 331 -15.62 -18.26 1.57
C ALA A 331 -16.40 -17.38 2.56
N ARG A 332 -16.29 -16.04 2.46
CA ARG A 332 -16.95 -15.06 3.33
C ARG A 332 -17.88 -14.12 2.60
N ALA A 333 -17.98 -14.26 1.29
CA ALA A 333 -18.97 -13.52 0.49
C ALA A 333 -20.39 -13.94 0.90
N PRO A 334 -21.34 -12.99 0.98
CA PRO A 334 -22.72 -13.23 1.41
C PRO A 334 -23.50 -14.14 0.44
#